data_c37b3c5330fb31470a8f193495e22fc5
#
_entry.id   c37b3c5330fb31470a8f193495e22fc5
#
_cell.length_a   1.000
_cell.length_b   1.000
_cell.length_c   1.000
_cell.angle_alpha   90.00
_cell.angle_beta   90.00
_cell.angle_gamma   90.00
#
_symmetry.space_group_name_H-M   'P 1'
#
loop_
_entity.id
_entity.type
_entity.pdbx_description
1 polymer ?
#
loop_
_entity_poly.entity_id
_entity_poly.type
_entity_poly.pdbx_seq_one_letter_code
_entity_poly.pdbx_strand_id
1 'polypeptide(L)'
;ADHTSFHIGGRAKRFVVARTEAEVLDEVKRADEAGEPLLVLSGGSNLLIGDEGFAGTVVKIVTRGIEAEVSGCGGAIVTVQAGEPWDAFVASTIEQEWSGIEALSGIPGAVGSTPVQNVGAYGSDVSQTVYRVRTLDRLTGEFRTFTAWECAFSYRDSVFKSSRMPDGGPTGRFVVLEVTFQFTLGSLSQPIRYAELARRLGVEVGQRCPSVQVREA
;
A
#
# COMPACT_ATOMS: atom_id res chain seq x y z
N ALA A 1 12.41 -17.38 1.94
CA ALA A 1 11.74 -17.65 3.23
C ALA A 1 11.63 -16.40 4.10
N ASP A 2 12.72 -15.65 4.35
CA ASP A 2 12.78 -14.56 5.33
C ASP A 2 11.95 -13.31 4.97
N HIS A 3 11.43 -13.25 3.75
CA HIS A 3 10.69 -12.12 3.21
C HIS A 3 9.25 -12.47 2.82
N THR A 4 8.72 -13.58 3.30
CA THR A 4 7.32 -14.01 3.14
C THR A 4 6.72 -14.38 4.49
N SER A 5 5.43 -14.11 4.68
CA SER A 5 4.76 -14.42 5.97
C SER A 5 4.68 -15.91 6.26
N PHE A 6 4.72 -16.76 5.24
CA PHE A 6 4.75 -18.21 5.42
C PHE A 6 6.14 -18.77 5.78
N HIS A 7 7.19 -17.96 5.66
CA HIS A 7 8.60 -18.36 5.88
C HIS A 7 9.05 -19.56 5.04
N ILE A 8 8.40 -19.79 3.88
CA ILE A 8 8.71 -20.85 2.90
C ILE A 8 9.06 -20.24 1.54
N GLY A 9 9.59 -21.07 0.66
CA GLY A 9 9.96 -20.73 -0.71
C GLY A 9 11.46 -20.61 -0.94
N GLY A 10 11.89 -20.94 -2.16
CA GLY A 10 13.26 -20.91 -2.62
C GLY A 10 13.81 -19.49 -2.81
N ARG A 11 15.05 -19.42 -3.29
CA ARG A 11 15.79 -18.15 -3.47
C ARG A 11 15.37 -17.45 -4.76
N ALA A 12 15.47 -16.12 -4.75
CA ALA A 12 15.45 -15.33 -5.99
C ALA A 12 16.83 -15.43 -6.69
N LYS A 13 16.84 -15.38 -8.02
CA LYS A 13 18.08 -15.26 -8.80
C LYS A 13 18.85 -14.00 -8.38
N ARG A 14 18.15 -12.87 -8.21
CA ARG A 14 18.67 -11.62 -7.68
C ARG A 14 17.67 -11.04 -6.65
N PHE A 15 18.16 -10.59 -5.51
CA PHE A 15 17.35 -9.94 -4.48
C PHE A 15 17.98 -8.60 -4.11
N VAL A 16 17.22 -7.51 -4.24
CA VAL A 16 17.67 -6.15 -3.95
C VAL A 16 16.72 -5.49 -2.95
N VAL A 17 17.27 -4.79 -1.98
CA VAL A 17 16.55 -3.93 -1.05
C VAL A 17 16.77 -2.49 -1.47
N ALA A 18 15.79 -1.89 -2.12
CA ALA A 18 15.84 -0.51 -2.60
C ALA A 18 15.37 0.46 -1.50
N ARG A 19 16.27 1.34 -1.07
CA ARG A 19 16.05 2.33 0.01
C ARG A 19 15.76 3.72 -0.51
N THR A 20 16.09 3.99 -1.77
CA THR A 20 15.85 5.26 -2.44
C THR A 20 15.02 5.04 -3.70
N GLU A 21 14.33 6.08 -4.16
CA GLU A 21 13.60 6.02 -5.42
C GLU A 21 14.55 5.71 -6.59
N ALA A 22 15.73 6.31 -6.61
CA ALA A 22 16.73 6.04 -7.65
C ALA A 22 17.08 4.54 -7.72
N GLU A 23 17.31 3.88 -6.60
CA GLU A 23 17.56 2.43 -6.55
C GLU A 23 16.38 1.61 -7.09
N VAL A 24 15.12 2.03 -6.81
CA VAL A 24 13.93 1.38 -7.37
C VAL A 24 13.91 1.51 -8.87
N LEU A 25 14.10 2.73 -9.39
CA LEU A 25 14.10 3.02 -10.83
C LEU A 25 15.19 2.25 -11.58
N ASP A 26 16.41 2.26 -11.05
CA ASP A 26 17.56 1.59 -11.67
C ASP A 26 17.36 0.08 -11.75
N GLU A 27 16.86 -0.55 -10.69
CA GLU A 27 16.68 -2.01 -10.67
C GLU A 27 15.48 -2.46 -11.52
N VAL A 28 14.39 -1.68 -11.54
CA VAL A 28 13.25 -1.96 -12.43
C VAL A 28 13.67 -1.83 -13.89
N LYS A 29 14.32 -0.71 -14.25
CA LYS A 29 14.81 -0.47 -15.61
C LYS A 29 15.77 -1.56 -16.05
N ARG A 30 16.75 -1.91 -15.21
CA ARG A 30 17.72 -2.98 -15.50
C ARG A 30 17.03 -4.32 -15.79
N ALA A 31 16.02 -4.68 -14.99
CA ALA A 31 15.28 -5.94 -15.18
C ALA A 31 14.47 -5.92 -16.48
N ASP A 32 13.79 -4.82 -16.77
CA ASP A 32 12.97 -4.65 -17.97
C ASP A 32 13.84 -4.64 -19.26
N GLU A 33 14.96 -3.93 -19.27
CA GLU A 33 15.91 -3.91 -20.40
C GLU A 33 16.55 -5.29 -20.66
N ALA A 34 16.77 -6.07 -19.60
CA ALA A 34 17.29 -7.42 -19.71
C ALA A 34 16.22 -8.48 -20.07
N GLY A 35 14.96 -8.10 -20.16
CA GLY A 35 13.85 -9.06 -20.31
C GLY A 35 13.75 -10.05 -19.13
N GLU A 36 14.21 -9.67 -17.94
CA GLU A 36 14.28 -10.52 -16.76
C GLU A 36 12.97 -10.43 -15.96
N PRO A 37 12.38 -11.57 -15.52
CA PRO A 37 11.20 -11.52 -14.66
C PRO A 37 11.41 -10.65 -13.42
N LEU A 38 10.47 -9.74 -13.16
CA LEU A 38 10.54 -8.80 -12.04
C LEU A 38 9.41 -9.08 -11.03
N LEU A 39 9.79 -9.17 -9.75
CA LEU A 39 8.86 -9.17 -8.61
C LEU A 39 9.14 -7.97 -7.70
N VAL A 40 8.22 -7.01 -7.66
CA VAL A 40 8.25 -5.94 -6.66
C VAL A 40 7.62 -6.46 -5.36
N LEU A 41 8.39 -6.37 -4.28
CA LEU A 41 8.06 -6.93 -2.98
C LEU A 41 7.84 -5.83 -1.94
N SER A 42 6.73 -5.94 -1.22
CA SER A 42 6.42 -5.21 0.01
C SER A 42 6.68 -6.09 1.23
N GLY A 43 5.69 -6.28 2.10
CA GLY A 43 5.77 -7.13 3.29
C GLY A 43 5.76 -8.64 3.02
N GLY A 44 5.45 -9.09 1.81
CA GLY A 44 5.42 -10.50 1.45
C GLY A 44 4.28 -11.32 2.07
N SER A 45 3.25 -10.66 2.58
CA SER A 45 2.10 -11.34 3.22
C SER A 45 1.09 -11.93 2.24
N ASN A 46 1.16 -11.54 0.97
CA ASN A 46 0.25 -12.00 -0.09
C ASN A 46 1.01 -12.78 -1.18
N LEU A 47 2.08 -13.50 -0.78
CA LEU A 47 2.92 -14.26 -1.69
C LEU A 47 3.11 -15.69 -1.21
N LEU A 48 3.00 -16.62 -2.14
CA LEU A 48 3.41 -18.00 -1.98
C LEU A 48 4.48 -18.31 -3.03
N ILE A 49 5.71 -18.55 -2.57
CA ILE A 49 6.85 -18.85 -3.45
C ILE A 49 7.14 -20.35 -3.36
N GLY A 50 7.24 -21.01 -4.51
CA GLY A 50 7.64 -22.41 -4.57
C GLY A 50 9.09 -22.66 -4.14
N ASP A 51 9.44 -23.90 -3.88
CA ASP A 51 10.78 -24.29 -3.40
C ASP A 51 11.87 -24.01 -4.42
N GLU A 52 11.55 -24.00 -5.71
CA GLU A 52 12.46 -23.62 -6.80
C GLU A 52 12.82 -22.12 -6.79
N GLY A 53 12.06 -21.32 -6.04
CA GLY A 53 12.29 -19.88 -5.90
C GLY A 53 11.74 -19.06 -7.05
N PHE A 54 12.41 -17.94 -7.34
CA PHE A 54 12.03 -17.00 -8.40
C PHE A 54 13.20 -16.76 -9.36
N ALA A 55 13.05 -17.18 -10.61
CA ALA A 55 14.10 -17.11 -11.64
C ALA A 55 14.28 -15.70 -12.23
N GLY A 56 14.20 -14.66 -11.41
CA GLY A 56 14.27 -13.25 -11.81
C GLY A 56 14.77 -12.36 -10.70
N THR A 57 14.55 -11.05 -10.86
CA THR A 57 14.90 -10.02 -9.89
C THR A 57 13.74 -9.72 -8.95
N VAL A 58 14.00 -9.78 -7.65
CA VAL A 58 13.09 -9.31 -6.60
C VAL A 58 13.58 -7.97 -6.09
N VAL A 59 12.76 -6.94 -6.18
CA VAL A 59 13.04 -5.60 -5.64
C VAL A 59 12.13 -5.36 -4.43
N LYS A 60 12.72 -5.41 -3.23
CA LYS A 60 12.02 -5.04 -1.99
C LYS A 60 12.12 -3.54 -1.79
N ILE A 61 10.99 -2.84 -1.92
CA ILE A 61 10.92 -1.39 -1.72
C ILE A 61 10.84 -1.09 -0.22
N VAL A 62 11.81 -0.29 0.28
CA VAL A 62 11.87 0.19 1.66
C VAL A 62 12.19 1.69 1.73
N THR A 63 11.76 2.45 0.73
CA THR A 63 11.85 3.92 0.70
C THR A 63 11.09 4.51 1.89
N ARG A 64 11.58 5.63 2.44
CA ARG A 64 11.03 6.27 3.64
C ARG A 64 10.77 7.75 3.39
N GLY A 65 9.72 8.24 4.01
CA GLY A 65 9.35 9.66 4.00
C GLY A 65 7.85 9.86 4.09
N ILE A 66 7.44 10.78 4.94
CA ILE A 66 6.06 11.23 5.12
C ILE A 66 6.06 12.74 5.10
N GLU A 67 5.32 13.35 4.17
CA GLU A 67 5.14 14.78 4.06
C GLU A 67 3.66 15.11 4.22
N ALA A 68 3.33 16.08 5.05
CA ALA A 68 1.95 16.43 5.36
C ALA A 68 1.69 17.93 5.20
N GLU A 69 0.61 18.24 4.50
CA GLU A 69 0.03 19.58 4.40
C GLU A 69 -1.31 19.56 5.14
N VAL A 70 -1.41 20.33 6.23
CA VAL A 70 -2.61 20.35 7.08
C VAL A 70 -3.28 21.71 7.02
N SER A 71 -4.58 21.71 6.74
CA SER A 71 -5.40 22.92 6.77
C SER A 71 -6.74 22.66 7.45
N GLY A 72 -7.25 23.66 8.19
CA GLY A 72 -8.52 23.52 8.91
C GLY A 72 -9.73 23.26 8.02
N CYS A 73 -9.71 23.70 6.76
CA CYS A 73 -10.80 23.50 5.80
C CYS A 73 -10.60 22.28 4.89
N GLY A 74 -9.35 21.91 4.60
CA GLY A 74 -9.01 20.85 3.64
C GLY A 74 -8.66 19.50 4.27
N GLY A 75 -8.53 19.43 5.58
CA GLY A 75 -8.03 18.25 6.26
C GLY A 75 -6.51 18.11 6.18
N ALA A 76 -5.99 16.91 6.25
CA ALA A 76 -4.58 16.59 6.06
C ALA A 76 -4.37 15.89 4.70
N ILE A 77 -3.52 16.48 3.86
CA ILE A 77 -3.02 15.86 2.62
C ILE A 77 -1.64 15.30 2.95
N VAL A 78 -1.49 13.98 2.91
CA VAL A 78 -0.29 13.30 3.40
C VAL A 78 0.30 12.44 2.28
N THR A 79 1.50 12.79 1.82
CA THR A 79 2.25 12.03 0.82
C THR A 79 3.24 11.11 1.52
N VAL A 80 3.19 9.82 1.19
CA VAL A 80 3.92 8.76 1.88
C VAL A 80 4.67 7.90 0.87
N GLN A 81 5.94 7.67 1.14
CA GLN A 81 6.78 6.81 0.30
C GLN A 81 6.31 5.34 0.34
N ALA A 82 6.43 4.66 -0.80
CA ALA A 82 5.89 3.31 -0.98
C ALA A 82 6.42 2.27 0.01
N GLY A 83 7.63 2.44 0.50
CA GLY A 83 8.28 1.51 1.43
C GLY A 83 7.98 1.75 2.91
N GLU A 84 7.17 2.77 3.27
CA GLU A 84 6.75 2.99 4.67
C GLU A 84 5.92 1.81 5.18
N PRO A 85 6.20 1.29 6.40
CA PRO A 85 5.37 0.24 7.00
C PRO A 85 3.95 0.73 7.19
N TRP A 86 2.99 -0.02 6.67
CA TRP A 86 1.58 0.37 6.70
C TRP A 86 1.05 0.60 8.13
N ASP A 87 1.25 -0.37 9.02
CA ASP A 87 0.70 -0.27 10.39
C ASP A 87 1.34 0.86 11.21
N ALA A 88 2.62 1.15 11.01
CA ALA A 88 3.29 2.29 11.62
C ALA A 88 2.72 3.62 11.09
N PHE A 89 2.42 3.70 9.79
CA PHE A 89 1.75 4.86 9.19
C PHE A 89 0.34 5.04 9.76
N VAL A 90 -0.46 3.97 9.87
CA VAL A 90 -1.79 4.04 10.52
C VAL A 90 -1.69 4.53 11.95
N ALA A 91 -0.71 4.06 12.74
CA ALA A 91 -0.49 4.55 14.09
C ALA A 91 -0.21 6.05 14.12
N SER A 92 0.68 6.52 13.25
CA SER A 92 1.02 7.94 13.17
C SER A 92 -0.17 8.83 12.77
N THR A 93 -1.07 8.36 11.89
CA THR A 93 -2.28 9.13 11.55
C THR A 93 -3.21 9.28 12.76
N ILE A 94 -3.35 8.26 13.59
CA ILE A 94 -4.16 8.31 14.81
C ILE A 94 -3.54 9.28 15.83
N GLU A 95 -2.22 9.26 16.01
CA GLU A 95 -1.48 10.18 16.89
C GLU A 95 -1.63 11.65 16.44
N GLN A 96 -1.71 11.90 15.13
CA GLN A 96 -1.90 13.23 14.54
C GLN A 96 -3.38 13.64 14.46
N GLU A 97 -4.31 12.82 14.97
CA GLU A 97 -5.75 13.02 14.84
C GLU A 97 -6.23 13.14 13.38
N TRP A 98 -5.64 12.34 12.48
CA TRP A 98 -6.07 12.20 11.09
C TRP A 98 -6.90 10.93 10.94
N SER A 99 -8.20 11.10 10.74
CA SER A 99 -9.16 9.99 10.69
C SER A 99 -9.40 9.50 9.27
N GLY A 100 -9.50 8.19 9.09
CA GLY A 100 -9.87 7.57 7.81
C GLY A 100 -9.36 6.16 7.56
N ILE A 101 -8.27 5.74 8.21
CA ILE A 101 -7.66 4.42 8.02
C ILE A 101 -7.48 3.63 9.33
N GLU A 102 -8.00 4.09 10.43
CA GLU A 102 -7.89 3.49 11.76
C GLU A 102 -8.37 2.03 11.80
N ALA A 103 -9.43 1.71 11.06
CA ALA A 103 -9.95 0.33 10.94
C ALA A 103 -9.04 -0.61 10.11
N LEU A 104 -8.00 -0.07 9.48
CA LEU A 104 -7.03 -0.83 8.70
C LEU A 104 -5.73 -1.09 9.48
N SER A 105 -5.76 -0.88 10.80
CA SER A 105 -4.66 -1.20 11.73
C SER A 105 -4.30 -2.68 11.69
N GLY A 106 -3.03 -3.00 11.92
CA GLY A 106 -2.54 -4.38 11.99
C GLY A 106 -2.40 -5.09 10.64
N ILE A 107 -2.86 -4.50 9.52
CA ILE A 107 -2.68 -5.11 8.20
C ILE A 107 -1.18 -5.07 7.84
N PRO A 108 -0.58 -6.22 7.51
CA PRO A 108 0.84 -6.27 7.18
C PRO A 108 1.13 -5.70 5.80
N GLY A 109 2.32 -5.16 5.61
CA GLY A 109 2.81 -4.66 4.33
C GLY A 109 3.36 -3.25 4.41
N ALA A 110 3.51 -2.61 3.25
CA ALA A 110 3.96 -1.23 3.12
C ALA A 110 2.93 -0.41 2.34
N VAL A 111 2.99 0.91 2.51
CA VAL A 111 2.05 1.88 1.91
C VAL A 111 1.86 1.66 0.41
N GLY A 112 2.95 1.48 -0.36
CA GLY A 112 2.87 1.32 -1.82
C GLY A 112 2.13 0.06 -2.30
N SER A 113 1.94 -0.93 -1.45
CA SER A 113 1.15 -2.12 -1.79
C SER A 113 -0.36 -1.93 -1.56
N THR A 114 -0.76 -0.92 -0.81
CA THR A 114 -2.17 -0.75 -0.42
C THR A 114 -3.09 -0.41 -1.59
N PRO A 115 -2.72 0.47 -2.55
CA PRO A 115 -3.59 0.75 -3.70
C PRO A 115 -3.66 -0.40 -4.71
N VAL A 116 -2.68 -1.33 -4.72
CA VAL A 116 -2.62 -2.39 -5.73
C VAL A 116 -3.88 -3.27 -5.70
N GLN A 117 -4.31 -3.68 -4.52
CA GLN A 117 -5.51 -4.49 -4.35
C GLN A 117 -6.58 -3.81 -3.51
N ASN A 118 -6.58 -2.47 -3.43
CA ASN A 118 -7.51 -1.72 -2.61
C ASN A 118 -7.63 -2.34 -1.21
N VAL A 119 -6.55 -2.29 -0.45
CA VAL A 119 -6.48 -2.93 0.87
C VAL A 119 -7.63 -2.46 1.74
N GLY A 120 -8.34 -3.39 2.34
CA GLY A 120 -9.52 -3.09 3.15
C GLY A 120 -9.81 -4.16 4.20
N ALA A 121 -10.41 -3.72 5.29
CA ALA A 121 -10.92 -4.54 6.37
C ALA A 121 -12.05 -3.81 7.10
N TYR A 122 -12.90 -4.56 7.79
CA TYR A 122 -13.94 -4.02 8.68
C TYR A 122 -14.84 -2.96 8.04
N GLY A 123 -15.16 -3.13 6.74
CA GLY A 123 -16.04 -2.20 6.00
C GLY A 123 -15.37 -0.90 5.54
N SER A 124 -14.06 -0.78 5.71
CA SER A 124 -13.22 0.32 5.22
C SER A 124 -12.21 -0.21 4.21
N ASP A 125 -11.78 0.63 3.28
CA ASP A 125 -10.69 0.36 2.36
C ASP A 125 -9.93 1.66 2.01
N VAL A 126 -8.74 1.52 1.41
CA VAL A 126 -7.86 2.67 1.16
C VAL A 126 -8.42 3.62 0.10
N SER A 127 -9.33 3.19 -0.77
CA SER A 127 -9.97 4.06 -1.77
C SER A 127 -10.72 5.24 -1.14
N GLN A 128 -11.14 5.10 0.11
CA GLN A 128 -11.87 6.14 0.86
C GLN A 128 -10.96 7.32 1.24
N THR A 129 -9.65 7.13 1.22
CA THR A 129 -8.68 8.15 1.64
C THR A 129 -7.58 8.42 0.62
N VAL A 130 -7.33 7.52 -0.34
CA VAL A 130 -6.36 7.76 -1.41
C VAL A 130 -6.80 8.95 -2.25
N TYR A 131 -5.92 9.96 -2.35
CA TYR A 131 -6.10 11.15 -3.16
C TYR A 131 -5.42 11.01 -4.52
N ARG A 132 -4.18 10.50 -4.55
CA ARG A 132 -3.42 10.21 -5.77
C ARG A 132 -2.34 9.16 -5.51
N VAL A 133 -1.90 8.49 -6.58
CA VAL A 133 -0.82 7.48 -6.55
C VAL A 133 0.19 7.81 -7.64
N ARG A 134 1.45 8.05 -7.26
CA ARG A 134 2.56 8.28 -8.21
C ARG A 134 3.28 6.96 -8.47
N THR A 135 3.52 6.69 -9.75
CA THR A 135 4.08 5.41 -10.21
C THR A 135 5.15 5.60 -11.27
N LEU A 136 5.97 4.57 -11.45
CA LEU A 136 6.76 4.34 -12.66
C LEU A 136 5.95 3.46 -13.62
N ASP A 137 5.75 3.90 -14.86
CA ASP A 137 5.23 3.08 -15.95
C ASP A 137 6.37 2.30 -16.59
N ARG A 138 6.42 0.99 -16.37
CA ARG A 138 7.47 0.10 -16.88
C ARG A 138 7.54 0.00 -18.41
N LEU A 139 6.42 0.26 -19.12
CA LEU A 139 6.39 0.22 -20.58
C LEU A 139 7.02 1.46 -21.22
N THR A 140 6.87 2.63 -20.60
CA THR A 140 7.39 3.89 -21.16
C THR A 140 8.65 4.37 -20.45
N GLY A 141 8.91 3.90 -19.23
CA GLY A 141 9.97 4.40 -18.35
C GLY A 141 9.64 5.77 -17.73
N GLU A 142 8.41 6.25 -17.88
CA GLU A 142 7.98 7.57 -17.42
C GLU A 142 7.22 7.49 -16.09
N PHE A 143 7.19 8.61 -15.37
CA PHE A 143 6.33 8.73 -14.20
C PHE A 143 4.88 9.00 -14.63
N ARG A 144 3.95 8.34 -13.94
CA ARG A 144 2.53 8.60 -14.07
C ARG A 144 1.87 8.73 -12.69
N THR A 145 1.11 9.80 -12.51
CA THR A 145 0.30 10.02 -11.31
C THR A 145 -1.17 9.76 -11.65
N PHE A 146 -1.78 8.89 -10.87
CA PHE A 146 -3.20 8.55 -10.97
C PHE A 146 -3.97 9.30 -9.88
N THR A 147 -5.06 9.95 -10.25
CA THR A 147 -6.06 10.42 -9.29
C THR A 147 -6.82 9.23 -8.69
N ALA A 148 -7.53 9.43 -7.58
CA ALA A 148 -8.37 8.39 -6.97
C ALA A 148 -9.33 7.74 -7.98
N TRP A 149 -9.93 8.53 -8.87
CA TRP A 149 -10.82 8.05 -9.94
C TRP A 149 -10.09 7.16 -10.95
N GLU A 150 -8.91 7.57 -11.42
CA GLU A 150 -8.12 6.80 -12.39
C GLU A 150 -7.55 5.50 -11.81
N CYS A 151 -7.43 5.40 -10.47
CA CYS A 151 -7.05 4.15 -9.82
C CYS A 151 -8.06 3.03 -10.03
N ALA A 152 -9.31 3.35 -10.44
CA ALA A 152 -10.38 2.39 -10.74
C ALA A 152 -10.56 1.33 -9.63
N PHE A 153 -10.58 1.78 -8.38
CA PHE A 153 -10.71 0.91 -7.22
C PHE A 153 -12.02 0.13 -7.22
N SER A 154 -11.94 -1.15 -6.94
CA SER A 154 -13.07 -2.02 -6.67
C SER A 154 -12.72 -3.03 -5.57
N TYR A 155 -13.60 -4.00 -5.30
CA TYR A 155 -13.32 -5.00 -4.27
C TYR A 155 -12.06 -5.81 -4.61
N ARG A 156 -11.00 -5.63 -3.81
CA ARG A 156 -9.69 -6.29 -3.98
C ARG A 156 -9.06 -6.08 -5.36
N ASP A 157 -9.36 -4.96 -6.03
CA ASP A 157 -8.85 -4.67 -7.37
C ASP A 157 -8.59 -3.17 -7.60
N SER A 158 -7.74 -2.90 -8.60
CA SER A 158 -7.38 -1.56 -9.07
C SER A 158 -6.74 -1.62 -10.45
N VAL A 159 -6.52 -0.46 -11.07
CA VAL A 159 -5.74 -0.36 -12.33
C VAL A 159 -4.33 -0.94 -12.16
N PHE A 160 -3.73 -0.84 -10.99
CA PHE A 160 -2.36 -1.36 -10.73
C PHE A 160 -2.31 -2.88 -10.74
N LYS A 161 -3.35 -3.54 -10.30
CA LYS A 161 -3.47 -5.01 -10.33
C LYS A 161 -3.91 -5.53 -11.69
N SER A 162 -4.84 -4.85 -12.35
CA SER A 162 -5.39 -5.28 -13.64
C SER A 162 -4.47 -4.97 -14.83
N SER A 163 -3.61 -3.92 -14.75
CA SER A 163 -2.65 -3.57 -15.81
C SER A 163 -1.44 -4.50 -15.78
N ARG A 164 -1.44 -5.49 -16.66
CA ARG A 164 -0.37 -6.48 -16.77
C ARG A 164 0.73 -6.04 -17.74
N MET A 165 1.94 -6.54 -17.52
CA MET A 165 3.00 -6.49 -18.54
C MET A 165 2.73 -7.53 -19.62
N PRO A 166 3.20 -7.29 -20.89
CA PRO A 166 3.02 -8.25 -21.98
C PRO A 166 3.60 -9.63 -21.72
N ASP A 167 4.64 -9.72 -20.90
CA ASP A 167 5.32 -10.96 -20.50
C ASP A 167 4.53 -11.78 -19.47
N GLY A 168 3.43 -11.25 -18.93
CA GLY A 168 2.61 -11.90 -17.92
C GLY A 168 3.29 -12.06 -16.56
N GLY A 169 4.37 -11.32 -16.31
CA GLY A 169 5.12 -11.37 -15.05
C GLY A 169 4.30 -11.03 -13.80
N PRO A 170 4.82 -11.35 -12.61
CA PRO A 170 4.09 -11.17 -11.35
C PRO A 170 3.89 -9.70 -10.95
N THR A 171 4.76 -8.79 -11.42
CA THR A 171 4.61 -7.35 -11.21
C THR A 171 3.86 -6.73 -12.37
N GLY A 172 2.82 -5.94 -12.06
CA GLY A 172 2.07 -5.19 -13.05
C GLY A 172 2.89 -4.12 -13.78
N ARG A 173 2.22 -3.41 -14.69
CA ARG A 173 2.81 -2.33 -15.48
C ARG A 173 3.31 -1.16 -14.61
N PHE A 174 2.56 -0.83 -13.55
CA PHE A 174 2.85 0.34 -12.73
C PHE A 174 3.50 -0.06 -11.41
N VAL A 175 4.69 0.47 -11.14
CA VAL A 175 5.37 0.34 -9.85
C VAL A 175 5.05 1.57 -9.01
N VAL A 176 4.37 1.37 -7.87
CA VAL A 176 4.01 2.45 -6.95
C VAL A 176 5.24 2.99 -6.25
N LEU A 177 5.45 4.30 -6.30
CA LEU A 177 6.59 5.01 -5.67
C LEU A 177 6.16 5.78 -4.43
N GLU A 178 4.98 6.41 -4.47
CA GLU A 178 4.37 7.12 -3.35
C GLU A 178 2.84 7.11 -3.44
N VAL A 179 2.20 7.27 -2.30
CA VAL A 179 0.74 7.39 -2.19
C VAL A 179 0.42 8.66 -1.40
N THR A 180 -0.45 9.49 -1.95
CA THR A 180 -0.99 10.66 -1.25
C THR A 180 -2.38 10.32 -0.75
N PHE A 181 -2.61 10.55 0.55
CA PHE A 181 -3.89 10.37 1.21
C PHE A 181 -4.50 11.73 1.57
N GLN A 182 -5.82 11.76 1.70
CA GLN A 182 -6.56 12.86 2.29
C GLN A 182 -7.34 12.37 3.49
N PHE A 183 -7.10 12.98 4.64
CA PHE A 183 -7.71 12.63 5.92
C PHE A 183 -8.59 13.75 6.46
N THR A 184 -9.62 13.39 7.21
CA THR A 184 -10.40 14.32 8.02
C THR A 184 -9.65 14.57 9.34
N LEU A 185 -9.64 15.81 9.83
CA LEU A 185 -9.08 16.14 11.14
C LEU A 185 -10.05 15.79 12.26
N GLY A 186 -9.55 15.14 13.31
CA GLY A 186 -10.30 14.81 14.51
C GLY A 186 -9.91 13.47 15.12
N SER A 187 -10.14 13.35 16.43
CA SER A 187 -9.82 12.15 17.21
C SER A 187 -10.83 11.01 17.08
N LEU A 188 -11.99 11.28 16.45
CA LEU A 188 -13.02 10.27 16.22
C LEU A 188 -12.82 9.54 14.90
N SER A 189 -13.02 8.23 14.92
CA SER A 189 -12.97 7.35 13.75
C SER A 189 -13.97 7.76 12.67
N GLN A 190 -13.83 7.19 11.48
CA GLN A 190 -14.94 7.14 10.53
C GLN A 190 -16.11 6.31 11.12
N PRO A 191 -17.34 6.48 10.61
CA PRO A 191 -18.48 5.68 11.08
C PRO A 191 -18.16 4.18 10.98
N ILE A 192 -18.35 3.46 12.09
CA ILE A 192 -18.11 2.01 12.14
C ILE A 192 -19.17 1.29 11.32
N ARG A 193 -18.75 0.65 10.23
CA ARG A 193 -19.66 0.00 9.26
C ARG A 193 -19.77 -1.50 9.44
N TYR A 194 -18.84 -2.13 10.16
CA TYR A 194 -18.77 -3.58 10.32
C TYR A 194 -19.37 -4.00 11.66
N ALA A 195 -20.43 -4.82 11.62
CA ALA A 195 -21.22 -5.17 12.79
C ALA A 195 -20.41 -5.83 13.91
N GLU A 196 -19.44 -6.67 13.59
CA GLU A 196 -18.60 -7.32 14.60
C GLU A 196 -17.66 -6.35 15.29
N LEU A 197 -17.07 -5.41 14.54
CA LEU A 197 -16.25 -4.33 15.11
C LEU A 197 -17.11 -3.43 16.01
N ALA A 198 -18.31 -3.06 15.57
CA ALA A 198 -19.25 -2.27 16.38
C ALA A 198 -19.58 -2.98 17.70
N ARG A 199 -19.89 -4.27 17.66
CA ARG A 199 -20.14 -5.09 18.85
C ARG A 199 -18.92 -5.11 19.79
N ARG A 200 -17.72 -5.28 19.26
CA ARG A 200 -16.49 -5.30 20.05
C ARG A 200 -16.20 -3.96 20.72
N LEU A 201 -16.49 -2.87 20.04
CA LEU A 201 -16.35 -1.50 20.54
C LEU A 201 -17.50 -1.06 21.48
N GLY A 202 -18.59 -1.83 21.57
CA GLY A 202 -19.77 -1.45 22.36
C GLY A 202 -20.55 -0.28 21.78
N VAL A 203 -20.51 -0.09 20.45
CA VAL A 203 -21.20 1.00 19.73
C VAL A 203 -22.17 0.43 18.70
N GLU A 204 -23.09 1.26 18.19
CA GLU A 204 -23.97 0.87 17.10
C GLU A 204 -23.29 1.07 15.74
N VAL A 205 -23.70 0.28 14.74
CA VAL A 205 -23.25 0.47 13.35
C VAL A 205 -23.63 1.88 12.89
N GLY A 206 -22.67 2.60 12.33
CA GLY A 206 -22.80 4.00 11.92
C GLY A 206 -22.33 5.01 12.96
N GLN A 207 -22.11 4.62 14.20
CA GLN A 207 -21.51 5.48 15.21
C GLN A 207 -19.99 5.67 14.98
N ARG A 208 -19.46 6.75 15.54
CA ARG A 208 -18.03 7.05 15.64
C ARG A 208 -17.56 6.85 17.07
N CYS A 209 -16.33 6.43 17.23
CA CYS A 209 -15.67 6.33 18.53
C CYS A 209 -14.21 6.83 18.42
N PRO A 210 -13.49 7.00 19.54
CA PRO A 210 -12.10 7.39 19.48
C PRO A 210 -11.27 6.47 18.58
N SER A 211 -10.50 7.03 17.64
CA SER A 211 -9.70 6.27 16.67
C SER A 211 -8.72 5.30 17.33
N VAL A 212 -8.20 5.67 18.52
CA VAL A 212 -7.35 4.80 19.34
C VAL A 212 -8.07 3.51 19.72
N GLN A 213 -9.35 3.58 20.11
CA GLN A 213 -10.14 2.39 20.48
C GLN A 213 -10.38 1.46 19.28
N VAL A 214 -10.55 2.04 18.07
CA VAL A 214 -10.69 1.23 16.85
C VAL A 214 -9.41 0.45 16.58
N ARG A 215 -8.23 1.08 16.79
CA ARG A 215 -6.93 0.43 16.61
C ARG A 215 -6.70 -0.70 17.62
N GLU A 216 -7.17 -0.55 18.85
CA GLU A 216 -7.00 -1.53 19.94
C GLU A 216 -7.96 -2.73 19.84
N ALA A 217 -9.07 -2.58 19.12
CA ALA A 217 -10.10 -3.58 18.93
C ALA A 217 -9.77 -4.60 17.85
#